data_8f5bcb560d0896dc4e23ce721c901f14
#
_entry.id   8f5bcb560d0896dc4e23ce721c901f14
#
_cell.length_a   1.000
_cell.length_b   1.000
_cell.length_c   1.000
_cell.angle_alpha   90.00
_cell.angle_beta   90.00
_cell.angle_gamma   90.00
#
_symmetry.space_group_name_H-M   'P 1'
#
loop_
_entity.id
_entity.type
_entity.pdbx_description
1 polymer ?
#
loop_
_entity_poly.entity_id
_entity_poly.type
_entity_poly.pdbx_seq_one_letter_code
_entity_poly.pdbx_strand_id
1 'polypeptide(L)'
;MEFDLVIVGASFAGLSAARTAASRGLSVAVIDAKPDPGARVHTSGIFVREAMEEIDLPHRLTRRVPGVRLYGPSLRHVDLFSPGYAFFTTDTAALLRWMAAEARNAGASIIPATRFTGAARRNGRIHLTGVDLSARYLIGADGARSRVAESFGLSANTRYLTGVEIEFENDGSLDPRFLHCFADSVLAPGYIAWAAPGPDVIQVGLAARHGGKPDLAAFLAATESAFGWRGKRVVGRRSGLIPCGGPLRRTAAEGVLLIGDAAGWVSPVTGGGIRLALKFGRRAASLVADHLLSGGAAPERALAREVPPMHAKRLLRRALDAAPPNALIDAALATAPARRIAERLYFHTRNDAGIDRDAYLRWIEQQAEARPASEKAAAR
;
A
#
# COMPACT_ATOMS: atom_id res chain seq x y z
N MET A 1 27.95 -2.18 -16.61
CA MET A 1 27.69 -3.28 -15.64
C MET A 1 26.55 -4.15 -16.16
N GLU A 2 26.69 -5.47 -16.07
CA GLU A 2 25.70 -6.42 -16.57
C GLU A 2 25.05 -7.19 -15.43
N PHE A 3 23.74 -7.36 -15.49
CA PHE A 3 22.94 -8.09 -14.52
C PHE A 3 22.02 -9.11 -15.21
N ASP A 4 21.54 -10.09 -14.48
CA ASP A 4 20.44 -10.95 -14.93
C ASP A 4 19.12 -10.18 -14.88
N LEU A 5 18.93 -9.37 -13.83
CA LEU A 5 17.70 -8.62 -13.59
C LEU A 5 18.01 -7.19 -13.12
N VAL A 6 17.41 -6.21 -13.80
CA VAL A 6 17.32 -4.83 -13.28
C VAL A 6 15.87 -4.56 -12.87
N ILE A 7 15.71 -3.92 -11.72
CA ILE A 7 14.41 -3.52 -11.16
C ILE A 7 14.39 -2.00 -11.04
N VAL A 8 13.34 -1.38 -11.56
CA VAL A 8 13.13 0.07 -11.45
C VAL A 8 12.11 0.36 -10.37
N GLY A 9 12.55 0.98 -9.28
CA GLY A 9 11.74 1.35 -8.11
C GLY A 9 12.03 0.51 -6.86
N ALA A 10 12.45 1.19 -5.79
CA ALA A 10 12.78 0.61 -4.49
C ALA A 10 11.64 0.84 -3.47
N SER A 11 10.44 0.33 -3.77
CA SER A 11 9.31 0.27 -2.85
C SER A 11 8.88 -1.20 -2.65
N PHE A 12 7.73 -1.45 -2.04
CA PHE A 12 7.28 -2.80 -1.66
C PHE A 12 7.43 -3.85 -2.77
N ALA A 13 6.95 -3.54 -3.98
CA ALA A 13 7.01 -4.48 -5.10
C ALA A 13 8.45 -4.76 -5.56
N GLY A 14 9.23 -3.69 -5.78
CA GLY A 14 10.60 -3.81 -6.28
C GLY A 14 11.56 -4.46 -5.28
N LEU A 15 11.48 -4.07 -3.98
CA LEU A 15 12.32 -4.65 -2.94
C LEU A 15 11.98 -6.11 -2.66
N SER A 16 10.68 -6.47 -2.70
CA SER A 16 10.23 -7.86 -2.59
C SER A 16 10.77 -8.71 -3.75
N ALA A 17 10.71 -8.18 -4.98
CA ALA A 17 11.27 -8.84 -6.15
C ALA A 17 12.80 -8.97 -6.07
N ALA A 18 13.49 -7.91 -5.64
CA ALA A 18 14.96 -7.89 -5.53
C ALA A 18 15.47 -8.93 -4.55
N ARG A 19 14.91 -8.96 -3.32
CA ARG A 19 15.26 -9.97 -2.32
C ARG A 19 15.07 -11.38 -2.86
N THR A 20 13.91 -11.64 -3.49
CA THR A 20 13.59 -12.98 -4.00
C THR A 20 14.53 -13.40 -5.12
N ALA A 21 14.79 -12.54 -6.11
CA ALA A 21 15.65 -12.87 -7.24
C ALA A 21 17.12 -13.10 -6.78
N ALA A 22 17.63 -12.23 -5.90
CA ALA A 22 18.98 -12.36 -5.36
C ALA A 22 19.14 -13.62 -4.50
N SER A 23 18.18 -13.95 -3.63
CA SER A 23 18.16 -15.18 -2.84
C SER A 23 18.11 -16.45 -3.72
N ARG A 24 17.69 -16.33 -4.97
CA ARG A 24 17.68 -17.39 -5.98
C ARG A 24 18.99 -17.46 -6.81
N GLY A 25 19.97 -16.62 -6.51
CA GLY A 25 21.29 -16.62 -7.13
C GLY A 25 21.38 -15.78 -8.41
N LEU A 26 20.37 -14.95 -8.73
CA LEU A 26 20.51 -14.00 -9.85
C LEU A 26 21.36 -12.79 -9.45
N SER A 27 22.11 -12.26 -10.41
CA SER A 27 22.70 -10.92 -10.29
C SER A 27 21.63 -9.86 -10.48
N VAL A 28 21.37 -9.06 -9.42
CA VAL A 28 20.23 -8.13 -9.38
C VAL A 28 20.70 -6.71 -9.07
N ALA A 29 20.22 -5.74 -9.86
CA ALA A 29 20.33 -4.32 -9.52
C ALA A 29 18.94 -3.71 -9.36
N VAL A 30 18.77 -2.84 -8.35
CA VAL A 30 17.59 -2.01 -8.16
C VAL A 30 18.00 -0.56 -8.30
N ILE A 31 17.38 0.19 -9.20
CA ILE A 31 17.56 1.64 -9.32
C ILE A 31 16.35 2.38 -8.78
N ASP A 32 16.56 3.47 -8.09
CA ASP A 32 15.49 4.37 -7.62
C ASP A 32 15.92 5.82 -7.72
N ALA A 33 14.99 6.69 -8.16
CA ALA A 33 15.23 8.13 -8.25
C ALA A 33 15.37 8.82 -6.90
N LYS A 34 14.98 8.16 -5.82
CA LYS A 34 15.14 8.66 -4.44
C LYS A 34 16.55 8.36 -3.94
N PRO A 35 17.11 9.24 -3.09
CA PRO A 35 18.43 9.00 -2.49
C PRO A 35 18.42 7.89 -1.45
N ASP A 36 17.24 7.57 -0.92
CA ASP A 36 16.99 6.56 0.10
C ASP A 36 15.58 5.98 -0.11
N PRO A 37 15.38 4.65 -0.02
CA PRO A 37 14.07 4.02 -0.17
C PRO A 37 12.99 4.58 0.75
N GLY A 38 13.35 4.97 1.97
CA GLY A 38 12.46 5.59 2.95
C GLY A 38 12.21 7.09 2.72
N ALA A 39 12.89 7.73 1.77
CA ALA A 39 12.64 9.14 1.45
C ALA A 39 11.39 9.28 0.59
N ARG A 40 10.64 10.37 0.79
CA ARG A 40 9.45 10.71 -0.03
C ARG A 40 8.53 9.52 -0.26
N VAL A 41 8.11 8.88 0.83
CA VAL A 41 7.17 7.75 0.79
C VAL A 41 5.81 8.22 0.22
N HIS A 42 5.20 7.42 -0.64
CA HIS A 42 3.93 7.73 -1.33
C HIS A 42 2.76 6.84 -0.90
N THR A 43 2.89 6.12 0.20
CA THR A 43 1.87 5.21 0.73
C THR A 43 1.77 5.34 2.24
N SER A 44 0.58 5.12 2.79
CA SER A 44 0.34 5.13 4.24
C SER A 44 1.02 3.97 4.98
N GLY A 45 1.30 2.85 4.28
CA GLY A 45 1.87 1.67 4.95
C GLY A 45 0.90 0.96 5.88
N ILE A 46 -0.39 1.03 5.62
CA ILE A 46 -1.41 0.26 6.32
C ILE A 46 -1.55 -1.10 5.65
N PHE A 47 -1.21 -2.15 6.38
CA PHE A 47 -1.25 -3.53 5.91
C PHE A 47 -2.55 -4.20 6.35
N VAL A 48 -3.16 -4.94 5.44
CA VAL A 48 -4.22 -5.90 5.75
C VAL A 48 -3.60 -7.19 6.33
N ARG A 49 -4.34 -7.96 7.13
CA ARG A 49 -3.88 -9.22 7.71
C ARG A 49 -3.22 -10.14 6.67
N GLU A 50 -3.82 -10.25 5.51
CA GLU A 50 -3.34 -11.14 4.45
C GLU A 50 -1.99 -10.70 3.85
N ALA A 51 -1.57 -9.47 4.07
CA ALA A 51 -0.24 -9.04 3.67
C ALA A 51 0.87 -9.63 4.56
N MET A 52 0.52 -10.04 5.78
CA MET A 52 1.44 -10.71 6.71
C MET A 52 1.80 -12.13 6.24
N GLU A 53 1.01 -12.73 5.35
CA GLU A 53 1.34 -14.00 4.68
C GLU A 53 2.50 -13.83 3.66
N GLU A 54 2.74 -12.58 3.26
CA GLU A 54 3.71 -12.24 2.21
C GLU A 54 5.06 -11.76 2.77
N ILE A 55 5.09 -11.29 4.01
CA ILE A 55 6.28 -10.72 4.65
C ILE A 55 6.18 -10.83 6.17
N ASP A 56 7.26 -11.22 6.81
CA ASP A 56 7.42 -11.17 8.25
C ASP A 56 7.95 -9.77 8.64
N LEU A 57 7.08 -8.96 9.24
CA LEU A 57 7.39 -7.58 9.57
C LEU A 57 8.05 -7.48 10.95
N PRO A 58 9.12 -6.67 11.09
CA PRO A 58 9.71 -6.40 12.40
C PRO A 58 8.70 -5.76 13.35
N HIS A 59 8.48 -6.36 14.52
CA HIS A 59 7.49 -5.88 15.51
C HIS A 59 7.71 -4.40 15.88
N ARG A 60 8.96 -3.96 16.01
CA ARG A 60 9.29 -2.56 16.34
C ARG A 60 8.83 -1.53 15.31
N LEU A 61 8.62 -1.97 14.05
CA LEU A 61 8.20 -1.11 12.93
C LEU A 61 6.69 -1.19 12.67
N THR A 62 5.94 -1.92 13.50
CA THR A 62 4.53 -2.20 13.27
C THR A 62 3.70 -2.00 14.52
N ARG A 63 2.46 -1.58 14.33
CA ARG A 63 1.42 -1.59 15.35
C ARG A 63 0.23 -2.41 14.85
N ARG A 64 -0.23 -3.34 15.69
CA ARG A 64 -1.44 -4.11 15.42
C ARG A 64 -2.68 -3.28 15.77
N VAL A 65 -3.64 -3.17 14.84
CA VAL A 65 -4.87 -2.40 14.99
C VAL A 65 -6.06 -3.33 14.70
N PRO A 66 -6.81 -3.77 15.73
CA PRO A 66 -7.80 -4.84 15.59
C PRO A 66 -9.15 -4.39 15.02
N GLY A 67 -9.46 -3.10 15.02
CA GLY A 67 -10.77 -2.58 14.62
C GLY A 67 -10.72 -1.47 13.59
N VAL A 68 -11.89 -1.15 13.09
CA VAL A 68 -12.14 0.05 12.27
C VAL A 68 -13.27 0.84 12.93
N ARG A 69 -13.05 2.11 13.20
CA ARG A 69 -14.09 3.06 13.59
C ARG A 69 -14.48 3.88 12.37
N LEU A 70 -15.66 3.61 11.84
CA LEU A 70 -16.15 4.25 10.63
C LEU A 70 -17.08 5.41 11.00
N TYR A 71 -16.65 6.61 10.67
CA TYR A 71 -17.40 7.86 10.88
C TYR A 71 -18.19 8.26 9.65
N GLY A 72 -19.40 8.75 9.86
CA GLY A 72 -20.15 9.52 8.87
C GLY A 72 -19.81 11.01 8.92
N PRO A 73 -20.39 11.81 8.02
CA PRO A 73 -20.17 13.26 7.95
C PRO A 73 -20.54 14.03 9.24
N SER A 74 -21.51 13.54 10.01
CA SER A 74 -21.87 14.08 11.33
C SER A 74 -20.93 13.69 12.47
N LEU A 75 -19.84 12.98 12.19
CA LEU A 75 -18.91 12.36 13.14
C LEU A 75 -19.56 11.29 14.06
N ARG A 76 -20.82 10.93 13.84
CA ARG A 76 -21.36 9.68 14.40
C ARG A 76 -20.64 8.51 13.79
N HIS A 77 -20.38 7.46 14.59
CA HIS A 77 -19.56 6.35 14.13
C HIS A 77 -20.16 4.98 14.49
N VAL A 78 -19.63 3.98 13.83
CA VAL A 78 -19.84 2.57 14.13
C VAL A 78 -18.48 1.89 14.27
N ASP A 79 -18.35 1.06 15.30
CA ASP A 79 -17.16 0.25 15.53
C ASP A 79 -17.33 -1.11 14.86
N LEU A 80 -16.37 -1.47 14.05
CA LEU A 80 -16.34 -2.69 13.25
C LEU A 80 -15.17 -3.54 13.70
N PHE A 81 -15.44 -4.82 13.94
CA PHE A 81 -14.45 -5.82 14.33
C PHE A 81 -14.71 -7.14 13.60
N SER A 82 -13.65 -7.87 13.33
CA SER A 82 -13.73 -9.27 12.94
C SER A 82 -12.81 -10.08 13.85
N PRO A 83 -13.34 -11.06 14.61
CA PRO A 83 -12.53 -11.86 15.51
C PRO A 83 -11.31 -12.46 14.83
N GLY A 84 -10.14 -12.35 15.47
CA GLY A 84 -8.87 -12.82 14.90
C GLY A 84 -8.29 -11.96 13.76
N TYR A 85 -8.99 -10.97 13.24
CA TYR A 85 -8.47 -10.05 12.22
C TYR A 85 -7.78 -8.83 12.84
N ALA A 86 -6.73 -8.34 12.19
CA ALA A 86 -6.14 -7.05 12.50
C ALA A 86 -5.51 -6.44 11.25
N PHE A 87 -5.45 -5.13 11.24
CA PHE A 87 -4.58 -4.36 10.37
C PHE A 87 -3.24 -4.14 11.06
N PHE A 88 -2.23 -3.77 10.27
CA PHE A 88 -0.92 -3.38 10.80
C PHE A 88 -0.53 -2.05 10.19
N THR A 89 -0.36 -1.04 11.04
CA THR A 89 0.20 0.25 10.63
C THR A 89 1.70 0.23 10.84
N THR A 90 2.46 0.95 10.02
CA THR A 90 3.92 0.83 10.03
C THR A 90 4.61 2.20 10.06
N ASP A 91 5.83 2.26 10.63
CA ASP A 91 6.81 3.24 10.17
C ASP A 91 7.26 2.84 8.77
N THR A 92 6.58 3.38 7.78
CA THR A 92 6.76 2.98 6.38
C THR A 92 8.15 3.35 5.84
N ALA A 93 8.72 4.45 6.31
CA ALA A 93 10.05 4.88 5.90
C ALA A 93 11.13 3.92 6.42
N ALA A 94 11.09 3.61 7.71
CA ALA A 94 12.01 2.64 8.31
C ALA A 94 11.80 1.23 7.73
N LEU A 95 10.55 0.85 7.46
CA LEU A 95 10.23 -0.45 6.85
C LEU A 95 10.83 -0.60 5.44
N LEU A 96 10.73 0.42 4.59
CA LEU A 96 11.34 0.38 3.26
C LEU A 96 12.87 0.33 3.32
N ARG A 97 13.51 1.02 4.29
CA ARG A 97 14.95 0.90 4.55
C ARG A 97 15.33 -0.51 5.00
N TRP A 98 14.54 -1.09 5.90
CA TRP A 98 14.74 -2.47 6.34
C TRP A 98 14.60 -3.44 5.16
N MET A 99 13.56 -3.34 4.33
CA MET A 99 13.42 -4.19 3.15
C MET A 99 14.58 -4.03 2.16
N ALA A 100 15.11 -2.82 2.01
CA ALA A 100 16.29 -2.61 1.17
C ALA A 100 17.55 -3.26 1.76
N ALA A 101 17.71 -3.22 3.08
CA ALA A 101 18.79 -3.95 3.76
C ALA A 101 18.66 -5.46 3.55
N GLU A 102 17.46 -6.02 3.71
CA GLU A 102 17.19 -7.43 3.44
C GLU A 102 17.49 -7.84 2.00
N ALA A 103 17.17 -6.97 1.02
CA ALA A 103 17.52 -7.22 -0.38
C ALA A 103 19.04 -7.20 -0.61
N ARG A 104 19.78 -6.26 0.04
CA ARG A 104 21.25 -6.23 -0.01
C ARG A 104 21.86 -7.47 0.65
N ASN A 105 21.36 -7.87 1.80
CA ASN A 105 21.80 -9.09 2.51
C ASN A 105 21.61 -10.35 1.65
N ALA A 106 20.59 -10.36 0.80
CA ALA A 106 20.37 -11.43 -0.18
C ALA A 106 21.27 -11.33 -1.42
N GLY A 107 22.08 -10.27 -1.58
CA GLY A 107 23.02 -10.07 -2.70
C GLY A 107 22.56 -9.07 -3.76
N ALA A 108 21.44 -8.36 -3.59
CA ALA A 108 21.00 -7.34 -4.55
C ALA A 108 21.80 -6.02 -4.40
N SER A 109 22.17 -5.43 -5.52
CA SER A 109 22.77 -4.09 -5.59
C SER A 109 21.66 -3.02 -5.60
N ILE A 110 21.57 -2.19 -4.56
CA ILE A 110 20.61 -1.06 -4.53
C ILE A 110 21.37 0.21 -4.93
N ILE A 111 20.96 0.82 -6.03
CA ILE A 111 21.58 2.01 -6.64
C ILE A 111 20.61 3.19 -6.50
N PRO A 112 20.70 3.96 -5.42
CA PRO A 112 19.82 5.10 -5.17
C PRO A 112 20.19 6.30 -6.05
N ALA A 113 19.37 7.36 -6.00
CA ALA A 113 19.52 8.61 -6.75
C ALA A 113 19.68 8.39 -8.27
N THR A 114 19.23 7.24 -8.79
CA THR A 114 19.35 6.86 -10.20
C THR A 114 17.96 6.78 -10.83
N ARG A 115 17.65 7.82 -11.62
CA ARG A 115 16.35 7.93 -12.28
C ARG A 115 16.33 7.12 -13.58
N PHE A 116 15.36 6.26 -13.74
CA PHE A 116 15.07 5.62 -15.02
C PHE A 116 14.55 6.67 -16.02
N THR A 117 15.22 6.81 -17.15
CA THR A 117 14.88 7.76 -18.23
C THR A 117 14.42 7.06 -19.51
N GLY A 118 14.72 5.76 -19.64
CA GLY A 118 14.37 4.95 -20.77
C GLY A 118 15.25 3.70 -20.85
N ALA A 119 14.89 2.78 -21.72
CA ALA A 119 15.71 1.62 -22.05
C ALA A 119 15.37 1.11 -23.45
N ALA A 120 16.32 0.41 -24.07
CA ALA A 120 16.13 -0.24 -25.35
C ALA A 120 16.74 -1.65 -25.32
N ARG A 121 16.11 -2.57 -26.07
CA ARG A 121 16.64 -3.92 -26.25
C ARG A 121 17.66 -3.91 -27.41
N ARG A 122 18.86 -4.43 -27.14
CA ARG A 122 19.93 -4.63 -28.12
C ARG A 122 20.67 -5.91 -27.80
N ASN A 123 20.96 -6.73 -28.80
CA ASN A 123 21.72 -7.98 -28.67
C ASN A 123 21.22 -8.90 -27.55
N GLY A 124 19.88 -9.07 -27.45
CA GLY A 124 19.26 -9.93 -26.45
C GLY A 124 19.22 -9.36 -25.01
N ARG A 125 19.76 -8.16 -24.77
CA ARG A 125 19.78 -7.50 -23.45
C ARG A 125 19.03 -6.15 -23.50
N ILE A 126 18.59 -5.72 -22.35
CA ILE A 126 17.94 -4.42 -22.16
C ILE A 126 18.99 -3.46 -21.60
N HIS A 127 19.30 -2.41 -22.35
CA HIS A 127 20.24 -1.36 -21.97
C HIS A 127 19.49 -0.14 -21.48
N LEU A 128 19.81 0.35 -20.28
CA LEU A 128 19.21 1.53 -19.70
C LEU A 128 19.83 2.79 -20.28
N THR A 129 19.00 3.81 -20.52
CA THR A 129 19.44 5.09 -21.07
C THR A 129 20.07 5.96 -19.98
N GLY A 130 21.25 6.54 -20.26
CA GLY A 130 21.90 7.49 -19.35
C GLY A 130 22.62 6.86 -18.14
N VAL A 131 22.62 5.53 -18.05
CA VAL A 131 23.37 4.79 -17.02
C VAL A 131 23.99 3.54 -17.66
N ASP A 132 25.20 3.19 -17.25
CA ASP A 132 25.90 2.01 -17.75
C ASP A 132 25.38 0.72 -17.09
N LEU A 133 24.11 0.39 -17.35
CA LEU A 133 23.45 -0.81 -16.85
C LEU A 133 22.78 -1.57 -17.99
N SER A 134 22.97 -2.88 -18.04
CA SER A 134 22.21 -3.76 -18.92
C SER A 134 21.75 -5.02 -18.20
N ALA A 135 20.63 -5.60 -18.64
CA ALA A 135 20.06 -6.79 -18.05
C ALA A 135 19.43 -7.73 -19.07
N ARG A 136 19.27 -9.00 -18.69
CA ARG A 136 18.49 -9.98 -19.46
C ARG A 136 16.98 -9.72 -19.27
N TYR A 137 16.58 -9.31 -18.04
CA TYR A 137 15.21 -8.95 -17.68
C TYR A 137 15.14 -7.59 -17.00
N LEU A 138 14.03 -6.87 -17.21
CA LEU A 138 13.70 -5.62 -16.56
C LEU A 138 12.34 -5.74 -15.86
N ILE A 139 12.28 -5.39 -14.59
CA ILE A 139 11.02 -5.28 -13.85
C ILE A 139 10.74 -3.79 -13.58
N GLY A 140 9.63 -3.28 -14.09
CA GLY A 140 9.08 -1.97 -13.77
C GLY A 140 8.23 -2.05 -12.49
N ALA A 141 8.76 -1.51 -11.40
CA ALA A 141 8.09 -1.31 -10.12
C ALA A 141 8.04 0.18 -9.76
N ASP A 142 7.99 1.04 -10.77
CA ASP A 142 8.21 2.48 -10.73
C ASP A 142 6.94 3.29 -10.49
N GLY A 143 5.91 2.64 -9.95
CA GLY A 143 4.72 3.27 -9.41
C GLY A 143 3.65 3.60 -10.47
N ALA A 144 2.68 4.39 -10.04
CA ALA A 144 1.44 4.63 -10.78
C ALA A 144 1.63 5.25 -12.18
N ARG A 145 2.70 6.02 -12.39
CA ARG A 145 3.09 6.63 -13.67
C ARG A 145 4.39 5.99 -14.18
N SER A 146 4.30 4.74 -14.57
CA SER A 146 5.46 3.95 -14.98
C SER A 146 6.10 4.46 -16.26
N ARG A 147 7.37 4.85 -16.16
CA ARG A 147 8.21 5.15 -17.32
C ARG A 147 8.70 3.89 -18.03
N VAL A 148 8.79 2.78 -17.31
CA VAL A 148 9.07 1.48 -17.93
C VAL A 148 7.93 1.10 -18.87
N ALA A 149 6.67 1.28 -18.44
CA ALA A 149 5.51 1.04 -19.29
C ALA A 149 5.57 1.89 -20.58
N GLU A 150 5.88 3.17 -20.45
CA GLU A 150 6.00 4.10 -21.57
C GLU A 150 7.11 3.66 -22.55
N SER A 151 8.30 3.34 -22.05
CA SER A 151 9.46 2.97 -22.86
C SER A 151 9.24 1.70 -23.71
N PHE A 152 8.39 0.78 -23.24
CA PHE A 152 8.11 -0.48 -23.93
C PHE A 152 6.70 -0.57 -24.53
N GLY A 153 5.98 0.55 -24.62
CA GLY A 153 4.64 0.60 -25.20
C GLY A 153 3.64 -0.29 -24.49
N LEU A 154 3.80 -0.49 -23.15
CA LEU A 154 2.89 -1.25 -22.32
C LEU A 154 1.68 -0.40 -21.92
N SER A 155 0.66 -1.03 -21.32
CA SER A 155 -0.50 -0.28 -20.83
C SER A 155 -0.12 0.63 -19.67
N ALA A 156 -0.70 1.83 -19.62
CA ALA A 156 -0.54 2.79 -18.54
C ALA A 156 -1.84 2.95 -17.73
N ASN A 157 -1.72 3.32 -16.47
CA ASN A 157 -2.86 3.69 -15.65
C ASN A 157 -3.47 5.00 -16.18
N THR A 158 -4.80 5.07 -16.19
CA THR A 158 -5.56 6.25 -16.64
C THR A 158 -6.55 6.76 -15.58
N ARG A 159 -6.75 5.98 -14.51
CA ARG A 159 -7.66 6.31 -13.41
C ARG A 159 -6.92 6.26 -12.09
N TYR A 160 -7.04 7.36 -11.33
CA TYR A 160 -6.33 7.54 -10.08
C TYR A 160 -7.24 8.12 -8.99
N LEU A 161 -6.87 7.84 -7.74
CA LEU A 161 -7.19 8.70 -6.61
C LEU A 161 -5.94 9.54 -6.32
N THR A 162 -6.13 10.77 -5.87
CA THR A 162 -5.05 11.61 -5.35
C THR A 162 -5.12 11.56 -3.83
N GLY A 163 -4.07 11.07 -3.19
CA GLY A 163 -3.95 11.00 -1.73
C GLY A 163 -3.03 12.07 -1.19
N VAL A 164 -3.40 12.64 -0.04
CA VAL A 164 -2.54 13.52 0.77
C VAL A 164 -2.59 13.07 2.22
N GLU A 165 -1.46 13.14 2.91
CA GLU A 165 -1.31 12.68 4.28
C GLU A 165 -0.34 13.59 5.05
N ILE A 166 -0.64 13.82 6.31
CA ILE A 166 0.24 14.43 7.31
C ILE A 166 0.53 13.41 8.40
N GLU A 167 1.75 13.40 8.89
CA GLU A 167 2.14 12.59 10.03
C GLU A 167 2.38 13.51 11.23
N PHE A 168 1.67 13.23 12.30
CA PHE A 168 1.91 13.83 13.60
C PHE A 168 2.72 12.88 14.47
N GLU A 169 3.52 13.40 15.38
CA GLU A 169 4.13 12.61 16.44
C GLU A 169 3.04 11.90 17.24
N ASN A 170 3.26 10.63 17.57
CA ASN A 170 2.27 9.84 18.31
C ASN A 170 2.31 10.21 19.80
N ASP A 171 1.37 11.02 20.22
CA ASP A 171 1.18 11.46 21.61
C ASP A 171 0.21 10.58 22.42
N GLY A 172 -0.25 9.48 21.84
CA GLY A 172 -1.20 8.55 22.46
C GLY A 172 -2.65 9.04 22.49
N SER A 173 -2.96 10.19 21.88
CA SER A 173 -4.31 10.76 21.89
C SER A 173 -5.32 10.01 21.01
N LEU A 174 -4.84 9.29 19.99
CA LEU A 174 -5.70 8.51 19.11
C LEU A 174 -5.93 7.11 19.69
N ASP A 175 -7.19 6.66 19.74
CA ASP A 175 -7.52 5.30 20.22
C ASP A 175 -6.79 4.25 19.38
N PRO A 176 -5.83 3.51 19.96
CA PRO A 176 -4.97 2.61 19.22
C PRO A 176 -5.66 1.32 18.74
N ARG A 177 -6.90 1.08 19.19
CA ARG A 177 -7.69 -0.10 18.80
C ARG A 177 -8.28 0.01 17.40
N PHE A 178 -8.31 1.22 16.82
CA PHE A 178 -9.02 1.47 15.57
C PHE A 178 -8.18 2.13 14.49
N LEU A 179 -8.42 1.72 13.25
CA LEU A 179 -8.26 2.61 12.11
C LEU A 179 -9.49 3.52 12.09
N HIS A 180 -9.31 4.82 12.27
CA HIS A 180 -10.37 5.81 12.17
C HIS A 180 -10.57 6.17 10.71
N CYS A 181 -11.68 5.75 10.13
CA CYS A 181 -12.03 5.95 8.72
C CYS A 181 -13.25 6.88 8.62
N PHE A 182 -13.20 7.84 7.71
CA PHE A 182 -14.25 8.85 7.55
C PHE A 182 -14.84 8.74 6.15
N ALA A 183 -16.12 8.44 6.08
CA ALA A 183 -16.90 8.42 4.84
C ALA A 183 -17.61 9.78 4.71
N ASP A 184 -17.02 10.69 3.95
CA ASP A 184 -17.55 12.02 3.67
C ASP A 184 -17.32 12.35 2.19
N SER A 185 -18.39 12.48 1.43
CA SER A 185 -18.31 12.71 -0.01
C SER A 185 -17.93 14.13 -0.39
N VAL A 186 -17.98 15.08 0.54
CA VAL A 186 -17.52 16.46 0.34
C VAL A 186 -16.02 16.56 0.57
N LEU A 187 -15.53 16.02 1.69
CA LEU A 187 -14.12 16.07 2.05
C LEU A 187 -13.27 15.07 1.23
N ALA A 188 -13.80 13.86 1.01
CA ALA A 188 -13.10 12.79 0.30
C ALA A 188 -13.97 12.21 -0.84
N PRO A 189 -14.30 13.00 -1.89
CA PRO A 189 -15.21 12.57 -2.93
C PRO A 189 -14.70 11.30 -3.65
N GLY A 190 -15.54 10.26 -3.58
CA GLY A 190 -15.24 8.96 -4.17
C GLY A 190 -14.29 8.09 -3.37
N TYR A 191 -13.83 8.50 -2.19
CA TYR A 191 -12.98 7.69 -1.33
C TYR A 191 -13.27 7.98 0.17
N ILE A 192 -12.28 7.86 1.02
CA ILE A 192 -12.36 8.10 2.46
C ILE A 192 -11.23 9.01 2.94
N ALA A 193 -11.41 9.59 4.13
CA ALA A 193 -10.32 10.09 4.93
C ALA A 193 -9.99 9.09 6.07
N TRP A 194 -8.81 9.21 6.66
CA TRP A 194 -8.35 8.31 7.72
C TRP A 194 -7.50 9.02 8.76
N ALA A 195 -7.54 8.49 9.99
CA ALA A 195 -6.52 8.69 11.00
C ALA A 195 -6.11 7.31 11.54
N ALA A 196 -4.82 7.00 11.45
CA ALA A 196 -4.31 5.68 11.80
C ALA A 196 -3.21 5.79 12.85
N PRO A 197 -3.34 5.09 13.99
CA PRO A 197 -2.28 5.04 15.01
C PRO A 197 -1.12 4.18 14.49
N GLY A 198 0.04 4.78 14.29
CA GLY A 198 1.28 4.08 13.95
C GLY A 198 2.13 3.75 15.18
N PRO A 199 3.32 3.13 14.99
CA PRO A 199 4.27 2.94 16.08
C PRO A 199 4.69 4.27 16.70
N ASP A 200 5.21 5.20 15.91
CA ASP A 200 5.79 6.47 16.35
C ASP A 200 5.03 7.69 15.86
N VAL A 201 4.08 7.52 14.93
CA VAL A 201 3.33 8.60 14.32
C VAL A 201 1.84 8.31 14.24
N ILE A 202 1.03 9.37 14.22
CA ILE A 202 -0.37 9.32 13.80
C ILE A 202 -0.41 9.76 12.33
N GLN A 203 -0.88 8.87 11.47
CA GLN A 203 -1.05 9.13 10.03
C GLN A 203 -2.45 9.66 9.77
N VAL A 204 -2.57 10.89 9.30
CA VAL A 204 -3.87 11.53 9.02
C VAL A 204 -3.92 11.96 7.58
N GLY A 205 -4.89 11.45 6.83
CA GLY A 205 -4.96 11.72 5.41
C GLY A 205 -6.33 11.55 4.79
N LEU A 206 -6.42 11.87 3.53
CA LEU A 206 -7.58 11.61 2.70
C LEU A 206 -7.17 11.40 1.26
N ALA A 207 -8.03 10.76 0.49
CA ALA A 207 -7.87 10.72 -0.95
C ALA A 207 -9.19 11.08 -1.64
N ALA A 208 -9.06 11.66 -2.83
CA ALA A 208 -10.18 12.04 -3.67
C ALA A 208 -10.01 11.45 -5.07
N ARG A 209 -11.14 11.24 -5.77
CA ARG A 209 -11.13 10.83 -7.19
C ARG A 209 -10.36 11.82 -8.05
N HIS A 210 -9.85 11.37 -9.17
CA HIS A 210 -9.13 12.22 -10.13
C HIS A 210 -9.98 13.42 -10.55
N GLY A 211 -9.38 14.62 -10.53
CA GLY A 211 -10.09 15.90 -10.74
C GLY A 211 -10.62 16.53 -9.46
N GLY A 212 -10.77 15.78 -8.35
CA GLY A 212 -10.96 16.31 -7.01
C GLY A 212 -9.63 16.76 -6.40
N LYS A 213 -9.64 17.86 -5.67
CA LYS A 213 -8.49 18.29 -4.86
C LYS A 213 -8.74 17.80 -3.43
N PRO A 214 -7.95 16.86 -2.90
CA PRO A 214 -8.05 16.50 -1.50
C PRO A 214 -7.66 17.70 -0.64
N ASP A 215 -8.57 18.16 0.21
CA ASP A 215 -8.35 19.28 1.12
C ASP A 215 -8.09 18.78 2.54
N LEU A 216 -6.81 18.57 2.84
CA LEU A 216 -6.38 18.10 4.16
C LEU A 216 -6.67 19.15 5.25
N ALA A 217 -6.59 20.44 4.93
CA ALA A 217 -6.84 21.49 5.91
C ALA A 217 -8.32 21.54 6.31
N ALA A 218 -9.23 21.41 5.34
CA ALA A 218 -10.66 21.30 5.62
C ALA A 218 -10.99 20.05 6.45
N PHE A 219 -10.35 18.90 6.16
CA PHE A 219 -10.54 17.68 6.93
C PHE A 219 -10.07 17.85 8.39
N LEU A 220 -8.87 18.40 8.61
CA LEU A 220 -8.35 18.65 9.96
C LEU A 220 -9.25 19.63 10.72
N ALA A 221 -9.73 20.69 10.07
CA ALA A 221 -10.66 21.65 10.68
C ALA A 221 -12.00 21.00 11.06
N ALA A 222 -12.58 20.19 10.18
CA ALA A 222 -13.86 19.52 10.42
C ALA A 222 -13.80 18.48 11.57
N THR A 223 -12.62 17.92 11.82
CA THR A 223 -12.41 16.88 12.86
C THR A 223 -11.69 17.40 14.09
N GLU A 224 -11.34 18.69 14.16
CA GLU A 224 -10.58 19.32 15.24
C GLU A 224 -11.23 19.10 16.62
N SER A 225 -12.55 19.29 16.72
CA SER A 225 -13.26 19.18 18.02
C SER A 225 -13.22 17.77 18.61
N ALA A 226 -13.08 16.75 17.74
CA ALA A 226 -13.06 15.34 18.17
C ALA A 226 -11.65 14.79 18.38
N PHE A 227 -10.63 15.38 17.73
CA PHE A 227 -9.28 14.77 17.69
C PHE A 227 -8.16 15.72 18.16
N GLY A 228 -8.38 17.04 18.21
CA GLY A 228 -7.41 18.02 18.71
C GLY A 228 -6.10 18.04 17.94
N TRP A 229 -6.17 18.32 16.64
CA TRP A 229 -4.97 18.35 15.77
C TRP A 229 -4.08 19.57 16.00
N ARG A 230 -4.66 20.68 16.49
CA ARG A 230 -3.92 21.92 16.74
C ARG A 230 -2.84 21.72 17.78
N GLY A 231 -1.66 22.24 17.48
CA GLY A 231 -0.52 22.13 18.39
C GLY A 231 0.24 20.81 18.32
N LYS A 232 -0.28 19.77 17.62
CA LYS A 232 0.46 18.52 17.42
C LYS A 232 1.68 18.78 16.53
N ARG A 233 2.79 18.15 16.90
CA ARG A 233 4.04 18.25 16.14
C ARG A 233 3.94 17.48 14.84
N VAL A 234 4.10 18.19 13.72
CA VAL A 234 4.16 17.60 12.38
C VAL A 234 5.55 17.02 12.14
N VAL A 235 5.64 15.75 11.80
CA VAL A 235 6.90 15.06 11.50
C VAL A 235 7.04 14.67 10.03
N GLY A 236 5.94 14.66 9.28
CA GLY A 236 5.98 14.30 7.86
C GLY A 236 4.77 14.77 7.06
N ARG A 237 4.94 14.82 5.75
CA ARG A 237 3.85 15.03 4.79
C ARG A 237 4.08 14.13 3.59
N ARG A 238 3.00 13.57 3.05
CA ARG A 238 3.03 12.67 1.89
C ARG A 238 1.95 13.04 0.90
N SER A 239 2.18 12.71 -0.35
CA SER A 239 1.16 12.74 -1.38
C SER A 239 1.47 11.69 -2.43
N GLY A 240 0.43 11.19 -3.09
CA GLY A 240 0.63 10.17 -4.11
C GLY A 240 -0.61 9.93 -4.97
N LEU A 241 -0.38 9.27 -6.09
CA LEU A 241 -1.43 8.76 -6.96
C LEU A 241 -1.66 7.29 -6.65
N ILE A 242 -2.91 6.92 -6.44
CA ILE A 242 -3.33 5.54 -6.21
C ILE A 242 -4.07 5.06 -7.46
N PRO A 243 -3.53 4.10 -8.22
CA PRO A 243 -4.23 3.56 -9.38
C PRO A 243 -5.55 2.91 -8.93
N CYS A 244 -6.66 3.29 -9.53
CA CYS A 244 -7.96 2.72 -9.20
C CYS A 244 -8.71 2.11 -10.40
N GLY A 245 -8.01 1.97 -11.54
CA GLY A 245 -8.53 1.31 -12.74
C GLY A 245 -8.52 -0.23 -12.69
N GLY A 246 -7.80 -0.82 -11.72
CA GLY A 246 -7.52 -2.26 -11.62
C GLY A 246 -6.46 -2.72 -12.62
N PRO A 247 -6.23 -4.05 -12.72
CA PRO A 247 -5.16 -4.62 -13.53
C PRO A 247 -5.16 -4.14 -14.97
N LEU A 248 -3.98 -3.75 -15.46
CA LEU A 248 -3.77 -3.32 -16.84
C LEU A 248 -3.76 -4.52 -17.80
N ARG A 249 -4.09 -4.29 -19.07
CA ARG A 249 -4.21 -5.37 -20.07
C ARG A 249 -2.86 -5.90 -20.53
N ARG A 250 -1.90 -5.01 -20.81
CA ARG A 250 -0.56 -5.35 -21.31
C ARG A 250 0.47 -4.87 -20.29
N THR A 251 0.87 -5.79 -19.41
CA THR A 251 1.82 -5.55 -18.31
C THR A 251 3.19 -6.18 -18.57
N ALA A 252 3.39 -6.74 -19.77
CA ALA A 252 4.64 -7.38 -20.11
C ALA A 252 4.96 -7.26 -21.62
N ALA A 253 6.24 -7.26 -21.92
CA ALA A 253 6.84 -7.44 -23.24
C ALA A 253 8.03 -8.39 -23.10
N GLU A 254 8.66 -8.79 -24.17
CA GLU A 254 9.81 -9.70 -24.13
C GLU A 254 10.91 -9.19 -23.20
N GLY A 255 11.19 -9.93 -22.13
CA GLY A 255 12.16 -9.59 -21.09
C GLY A 255 11.76 -8.44 -20.17
N VAL A 256 10.51 -7.93 -20.26
CA VAL A 256 10.04 -6.81 -19.45
C VAL A 256 8.74 -7.17 -18.74
N LEU A 257 8.68 -6.92 -17.43
CA LEU A 257 7.49 -7.12 -16.60
C LEU A 257 7.16 -5.84 -15.83
N LEU A 258 5.87 -5.51 -15.70
CA LEU A 258 5.40 -4.51 -14.74
C LEU A 258 4.81 -5.21 -13.53
N ILE A 259 5.04 -4.65 -12.34
CA ILE A 259 4.48 -5.14 -11.08
C ILE A 259 3.96 -3.99 -10.20
N GLY A 260 3.17 -4.33 -9.19
CA GLY A 260 2.61 -3.35 -8.26
C GLY A 260 1.76 -2.29 -8.96
N ASP A 261 1.89 -1.04 -8.55
CA ASP A 261 1.13 0.09 -9.09
C ASP A 261 1.42 0.33 -10.57
N ALA A 262 2.64 0.03 -11.04
CA ALA A 262 3.00 0.13 -12.45
C ALA A 262 2.16 -0.80 -13.34
N ALA A 263 1.72 -1.93 -12.81
CA ALA A 263 0.83 -2.88 -13.46
C ALA A 263 -0.66 -2.64 -13.15
N GLY A 264 -1.00 -1.63 -12.34
CA GLY A 264 -2.36 -1.36 -11.87
C GLY A 264 -2.89 -2.42 -10.89
N TRP A 265 -2.01 -3.14 -10.18
CA TRP A 265 -2.39 -4.19 -9.24
C TRP A 265 -2.74 -3.60 -7.87
N VAL A 266 -3.77 -2.78 -7.89
CA VAL A 266 -4.33 -2.11 -6.72
C VAL A 266 -5.84 -2.36 -6.73
N SER A 267 -6.41 -2.58 -5.56
CA SER A 267 -7.87 -2.73 -5.44
C SER A 267 -8.58 -1.43 -5.87
N PRO A 268 -9.45 -1.46 -6.87
CA PRO A 268 -10.16 -0.26 -7.31
C PRO A 268 -11.00 0.40 -6.22
N VAL A 269 -11.46 -0.36 -5.24
CA VAL A 269 -12.37 0.09 -4.17
C VAL A 269 -11.58 0.61 -2.97
N THR A 270 -10.65 -0.20 -2.46
CA THR A 270 -9.95 0.10 -1.19
C THR A 270 -8.62 0.81 -1.38
N GLY A 271 -8.14 1.00 -2.62
CA GLY A 271 -6.79 1.52 -2.85
C GLY A 271 -5.66 0.61 -2.32
N GLY A 272 -6.01 -0.58 -1.81
CA GLY A 272 -5.07 -1.52 -1.22
C GLY A 272 -4.23 -2.22 -2.28
N GLY A 273 -2.93 -1.90 -2.32
CA GLY A 273 -1.96 -2.47 -3.27
C GLY A 273 -0.82 -3.24 -2.62
N ILE A 274 -0.52 -3.00 -1.32
CA ILE A 274 0.70 -3.52 -0.67
C ILE A 274 0.79 -5.05 -0.72
N ARG A 275 -0.28 -5.77 -0.38
CA ARG A 275 -0.30 -7.24 -0.46
C ARG A 275 0.02 -7.73 -1.87
N LEU A 276 -0.62 -7.15 -2.89
CA LEU A 276 -0.38 -7.53 -4.28
C LEU A 276 1.03 -7.17 -4.75
N ALA A 277 1.55 -6.02 -4.30
CA ALA A 277 2.92 -5.59 -4.56
C ALA A 277 3.94 -6.61 -4.02
N LEU A 278 3.79 -7.04 -2.77
CA LEU A 278 4.64 -8.05 -2.14
C LEU A 278 4.52 -9.41 -2.84
N LYS A 279 3.29 -9.92 -2.97
CA LYS A 279 3.00 -11.22 -3.58
C LYS A 279 3.55 -11.31 -5.01
N PHE A 280 3.16 -10.38 -5.86
CA PHE A 280 3.54 -10.44 -7.27
C PHE A 280 4.96 -9.92 -7.54
N GLY A 281 5.55 -9.14 -6.62
CA GLY A 281 6.99 -8.88 -6.62
C GLY A 281 7.79 -10.16 -6.48
N ARG A 282 7.50 -10.97 -5.45
CA ARG A 282 8.13 -12.28 -5.25
C ARG A 282 7.86 -13.22 -6.43
N ARG A 283 6.61 -13.26 -6.89
CA ARG A 283 6.23 -14.18 -7.97
C ARG A 283 6.91 -13.87 -9.29
N ALA A 284 6.96 -12.60 -9.68
CA ALA A 284 7.66 -12.16 -10.89
C ALA A 284 9.14 -12.53 -10.83
N ALA A 285 9.80 -12.25 -9.70
CA ALA A 285 11.20 -12.61 -9.48
C ALA A 285 11.45 -14.12 -9.53
N SER A 286 10.56 -14.93 -8.93
CA SER A 286 10.65 -16.39 -8.99
C SER A 286 10.53 -16.90 -10.42
N LEU A 287 9.57 -16.39 -11.19
CA LEU A 287 9.39 -16.78 -12.59
C LEU A 287 10.59 -16.42 -13.47
N VAL A 288 11.18 -15.23 -13.24
CA VAL A 288 12.42 -14.83 -13.95
C VAL A 288 13.58 -15.76 -13.57
N ALA A 289 13.71 -16.10 -12.27
CA ALA A 289 14.76 -17.02 -11.85
C ALA A 289 14.56 -18.44 -12.40
N ASP A 290 13.33 -18.97 -12.36
CA ASP A 290 13.01 -20.28 -12.96
C ASP A 290 13.36 -20.31 -14.46
N HIS A 291 13.01 -19.25 -15.17
CA HIS A 291 13.29 -19.14 -16.59
C HIS A 291 14.80 -19.08 -16.90
N LEU A 292 15.54 -18.23 -16.16
CA LEU A 292 16.95 -17.99 -16.41
C LEU A 292 17.87 -19.12 -15.95
N LEU A 293 17.51 -19.81 -14.86
CA LEU A 293 18.34 -20.84 -14.23
C LEU A 293 17.97 -22.26 -14.67
N SER A 294 16.70 -22.49 -15.01
CA SER A 294 16.18 -23.85 -15.24
C SER A 294 15.41 -24.00 -16.54
N GLY A 295 15.37 -22.99 -17.40
CA GLY A 295 14.61 -23.03 -18.67
C GLY A 295 13.09 -23.07 -18.47
N GLY A 296 12.59 -22.56 -17.33
CA GLY A 296 11.16 -22.50 -17.02
C GLY A 296 10.34 -21.68 -18.03
N ALA A 297 9.03 -21.69 -17.86
CA ALA A 297 8.09 -20.97 -18.74
C ALA A 297 8.41 -19.47 -18.80
N ALA A 298 8.10 -18.85 -19.95
CA ALA A 298 8.28 -17.41 -20.16
C ALA A 298 7.52 -16.61 -19.09
N PRO A 299 8.21 -15.80 -18.25
CA PRO A 299 7.64 -15.09 -17.10
C PRO A 299 6.47 -14.19 -17.49
N GLU A 300 6.52 -13.59 -18.68
CA GLU A 300 5.51 -12.65 -19.20
C GLU A 300 4.14 -13.31 -19.33
N ARG A 301 4.10 -14.56 -19.80
CA ARG A 301 2.86 -15.31 -19.98
C ARG A 301 2.39 -15.93 -18.67
N ALA A 302 3.30 -16.43 -17.84
CA ALA A 302 3.00 -17.08 -16.60
C ALA A 302 2.39 -16.07 -15.59
N LEU A 303 3.01 -14.92 -15.41
CA LEU A 303 2.56 -13.89 -14.47
C LEU A 303 1.18 -13.31 -14.84
N ALA A 304 0.93 -13.08 -16.13
CA ALA A 304 -0.35 -12.53 -16.60
C ALA A 304 -1.56 -13.42 -16.27
N ARG A 305 -1.37 -14.75 -16.20
CA ARG A 305 -2.44 -15.72 -15.89
C ARG A 305 -2.81 -15.76 -14.41
N GLU A 306 -1.91 -15.31 -13.53
CA GLU A 306 -2.08 -15.39 -12.08
C GLU A 306 -2.77 -14.15 -11.48
N VAL A 307 -2.84 -13.04 -12.24
CA VAL A 307 -3.45 -11.81 -11.76
C VAL A 307 -4.97 -11.93 -11.74
N PRO A 308 -5.63 -11.79 -10.57
CA PRO A 308 -7.07 -11.95 -10.50
C PRO A 308 -7.80 -10.82 -11.22
N PRO A 309 -8.85 -11.11 -12.00
CA PRO A 309 -9.68 -10.08 -12.60
C PRO A 309 -10.47 -9.34 -11.52
N MET A 310 -10.52 -8.00 -11.60
CA MET A 310 -11.23 -7.16 -10.61
C MET A 310 -12.49 -6.52 -11.18
N HIS A 311 -13.26 -7.25 -12.01
CA HIS A 311 -14.42 -6.67 -12.72
C HIS A 311 -15.49 -6.11 -11.78
N ALA A 312 -15.90 -6.87 -10.76
CA ALA A 312 -16.88 -6.42 -9.78
C ALA A 312 -16.38 -5.18 -9.01
N LYS A 313 -15.10 -5.16 -8.62
CA LYS A 313 -14.49 -3.99 -7.94
C LYS A 313 -14.42 -2.77 -8.84
N ARG A 314 -14.20 -2.94 -10.16
CA ARG A 314 -14.24 -1.84 -11.13
C ARG A 314 -15.65 -1.24 -11.26
N LEU A 315 -16.67 -2.09 -11.25
CA LEU A 315 -18.06 -1.62 -11.29
C LEU A 315 -18.41 -0.85 -10.01
N LEU A 316 -18.08 -1.40 -8.85
CA LEU A 316 -18.27 -0.74 -7.56
C LEU A 316 -17.51 0.60 -7.49
N ARG A 317 -16.28 0.68 -8.05
CA ARG A 317 -15.52 1.93 -8.14
C ARG A 317 -16.29 3.02 -8.90
N ARG A 318 -16.99 2.68 -9.98
CA ARG A 318 -17.81 3.65 -10.73
C ARG A 318 -18.96 4.20 -9.88
N ALA A 319 -19.59 3.34 -9.08
CA ALA A 319 -20.65 3.77 -8.15
C ALA A 319 -20.11 4.70 -7.05
N LEU A 320 -18.93 4.38 -6.48
CA LEU A 320 -18.28 5.23 -5.49
C LEU A 320 -17.82 6.57 -6.06
N ASP A 321 -17.41 6.62 -7.33
CA ASP A 321 -17.05 7.88 -8.01
C ASP A 321 -18.25 8.83 -8.17
N ALA A 322 -19.49 8.32 -8.11
CA ALA A 322 -20.69 9.15 -8.12
C ALA A 322 -20.88 9.97 -6.82
N ALA A 323 -20.14 9.61 -5.75
CA ALA A 323 -20.12 10.30 -4.46
C ALA A 323 -21.54 10.57 -3.90
N PRO A 324 -22.12 9.62 -3.14
CA PRO A 324 -23.48 9.77 -2.61
C PRO A 324 -23.56 10.99 -1.67
N PRO A 325 -24.70 11.69 -1.59
CA PRO A 325 -24.87 12.81 -0.66
C PRO A 325 -24.57 12.41 0.80
N ASN A 326 -23.92 13.31 1.56
CA ASN A 326 -23.53 13.08 2.96
C ASN A 326 -24.69 12.61 3.85
N ALA A 327 -25.90 13.17 3.67
CA ALA A 327 -27.08 12.75 4.43
C ALA A 327 -27.44 11.27 4.23
N LEU A 328 -27.20 10.71 3.04
CA LEU A 328 -27.41 9.28 2.77
C LEU A 328 -26.33 8.42 3.43
N ILE A 329 -25.09 8.92 3.56
CA ILE A 329 -24.02 8.21 4.25
C ILE A 329 -24.35 8.07 5.73
N ASP A 330 -24.71 9.16 6.40
CA ASP A 330 -25.11 9.13 7.83
C ASP A 330 -26.32 8.21 8.08
N ALA A 331 -27.35 8.30 7.22
CA ALA A 331 -28.52 7.43 7.32
C ALA A 331 -28.15 5.95 7.10
N ALA A 332 -27.29 5.65 6.14
CA ALA A 332 -26.87 4.29 5.84
C ALA A 332 -26.06 3.68 7.01
N LEU A 333 -25.13 4.43 7.60
CA LEU A 333 -24.32 3.94 8.73
C LEU A 333 -25.15 3.58 9.98
N ALA A 334 -26.33 4.15 10.13
CA ALA A 334 -27.27 3.78 11.18
C ALA A 334 -27.93 2.40 10.98
N THR A 335 -27.80 1.79 9.78
CA THR A 335 -28.49 0.55 9.40
C THR A 335 -27.61 -0.70 9.52
N ALA A 336 -28.20 -1.81 9.98
CA ALA A 336 -27.49 -3.09 10.05
C ALA A 336 -27.00 -3.63 8.69
N PRO A 337 -27.73 -3.48 7.57
CA PRO A 337 -27.21 -3.90 6.25
C PRO A 337 -25.94 -3.15 5.84
N ALA A 338 -25.90 -1.82 6.03
CA ALA A 338 -24.71 -1.04 5.67
C ALA A 338 -23.51 -1.39 6.54
N ARG A 339 -23.72 -1.65 7.84
CA ARG A 339 -22.69 -2.15 8.76
C ARG A 339 -22.11 -3.48 8.25
N ARG A 340 -22.94 -4.45 7.87
CA ARG A 340 -22.50 -5.74 7.31
C ARG A 340 -21.71 -5.58 6.02
N ILE A 341 -22.10 -4.64 5.15
CA ILE A 341 -21.35 -4.33 3.92
C ILE A 341 -19.98 -3.76 4.26
N ALA A 342 -19.91 -2.82 5.22
CA ALA A 342 -18.66 -2.23 5.67
C ALA A 342 -17.74 -3.31 6.30
N GLU A 343 -18.25 -4.19 7.16
CA GLU A 343 -17.49 -5.31 7.73
C GLU A 343 -16.90 -6.21 6.62
N ARG A 344 -17.70 -6.55 5.60
CA ARG A 344 -17.21 -7.33 4.45
C ARG A 344 -16.14 -6.59 3.64
N LEU A 345 -16.25 -5.28 3.52
CA LEU A 345 -15.29 -4.48 2.77
C LEU A 345 -13.94 -4.39 3.49
N TYR A 346 -13.96 -4.18 4.81
CA TYR A 346 -12.74 -4.02 5.61
C TYR A 346 -12.08 -5.36 5.94
N PHE A 347 -12.85 -6.39 6.31
CA PHE A 347 -12.31 -7.64 6.86
C PHE A 347 -12.37 -8.84 5.89
N HIS A 348 -12.75 -8.62 4.63
CA HIS A 348 -12.77 -9.64 3.58
C HIS A 348 -13.52 -10.94 3.93
N THR A 349 -14.50 -10.90 4.84
CA THR A 349 -15.34 -12.01 5.30
C THR A 349 -14.60 -13.19 5.95
N ARG A 350 -13.36 -13.03 6.33
CA ARG A 350 -12.61 -14.09 7.05
C ARG A 350 -12.79 -13.93 8.56
N ASN A 351 -13.95 -14.38 9.06
CA ASN A 351 -14.07 -14.72 10.46
C ASN A 351 -13.29 -16.01 10.71
N ASP A 352 -12.37 -16.02 11.67
CA ASP A 352 -11.87 -17.27 12.22
C ASP A 352 -13.08 -17.91 12.93
N ALA A 353 -13.68 -18.92 12.30
CA ALA A 353 -14.83 -19.63 12.84
C ALA A 353 -14.47 -20.16 14.24
N GLY A 354 -15.20 -19.73 15.26
CA GLY A 354 -15.01 -20.19 16.63
C GLY A 354 -14.55 -19.14 17.65
N ILE A 355 -14.16 -17.93 17.25
CA ILE A 355 -13.85 -16.86 18.21
C ILE A 355 -15.14 -16.08 18.52
N ASP A 356 -15.59 -16.14 19.78
CA ASP A 356 -16.70 -15.34 20.27
C ASP A 356 -16.35 -13.85 20.18
N ARG A 357 -17.22 -13.06 19.54
CA ARG A 357 -17.04 -11.63 19.32
C ARG A 357 -16.87 -10.88 20.64
N ASP A 358 -17.71 -11.18 21.63
CA ASP A 358 -17.69 -10.46 22.91
C ASP A 358 -16.45 -10.84 23.73
N ALA A 359 -16.02 -12.10 23.68
CA ALA A 359 -14.77 -12.53 24.29
C ALA A 359 -13.56 -11.86 23.61
N TYR A 360 -13.59 -11.68 22.31
CA TYR A 360 -12.55 -10.99 21.56
C TYR A 360 -12.49 -9.49 21.89
N LEU A 361 -13.64 -8.82 22.03
CA LEU A 361 -13.70 -7.42 22.43
C LEU A 361 -13.16 -7.22 23.86
N ARG A 362 -13.57 -8.08 24.80
CA ARG A 362 -13.01 -8.07 26.17
C ARG A 362 -11.50 -8.28 26.18
N TRP A 363 -10.99 -9.20 25.36
CA TRP A 363 -9.56 -9.42 25.23
C TRP A 363 -8.83 -8.19 24.68
N ILE A 364 -9.40 -7.47 23.69
CA ILE A 364 -8.85 -6.21 23.16
C ILE A 364 -8.80 -5.14 24.25
N GLU A 365 -9.88 -5.00 25.05
CA GLU A 365 -9.95 -4.05 26.15
C GLU A 365 -8.88 -4.35 27.22
N GLN A 366 -8.72 -5.60 27.61
CA GLN A 366 -7.67 -6.03 28.54
C GLN A 366 -6.26 -5.74 28.03
N GLN A 367 -5.99 -5.94 26.72
CA GLN A 367 -4.70 -5.61 26.13
C GLN A 367 -4.44 -4.10 26.09
N ALA A 368 -5.47 -3.26 25.98
CA ALA A 368 -5.34 -1.82 26.04
C ALA A 368 -5.03 -1.32 27.46
N GLU A 369 -5.56 -2.02 28.49
CA GLU A 369 -5.32 -1.73 29.91
C GLU A 369 -3.98 -2.25 30.43
N ALA A 370 -3.50 -3.36 29.87
CA ALA A 370 -2.26 -4.06 30.27
C ALA A 370 -0.97 -3.39 29.74
N ARG A 371 -1.01 -2.17 29.20
CA ARG A 371 0.21 -1.43 28.86
C ARG A 371 1.07 -1.23 30.10
N PRO A 372 2.36 -1.65 30.08
CA PRO A 372 3.25 -1.45 31.21
C PRO A 372 3.38 0.05 31.53
N ALA A 373 3.42 0.36 32.81
CA ALA A 373 3.54 1.73 33.34
C ALA A 373 4.77 2.49 32.81
N SER A 374 5.77 1.80 32.24
CA SER A 374 6.93 2.36 31.57
C SER A 374 6.60 3.12 30.26
N GLU A 375 5.57 2.71 29.53
CA GLU A 375 5.11 3.47 28.36
C GLU A 375 4.24 4.68 28.74
N LYS A 376 3.59 4.64 29.92
CA LYS A 376 2.84 5.77 30.47
C LYS A 376 3.73 6.86 31.07
N ALA A 377 4.96 6.52 31.46
CA ALA A 377 5.93 7.46 32.04
C ALA A 377 6.78 8.17 30.99
N ALA A 378 6.94 7.60 29.80
CA ALA A 378 7.62 8.24 28.66
C ALA A 378 6.73 9.22 27.88
N ALA A 379 5.44 9.33 28.24
CA ALA A 379 4.47 10.22 27.62
C ALA A 379 4.08 11.41 28.52
N ARG A 380 4.85 11.68 29.59
CA ARG A 380 4.73 12.87 30.45
C ARG A 380 5.87 13.83 30.25
#